data_b5f9db64f3c69edcca350f2772da9bfe
#
_entry.id   b5f9db64f3c69edcca350f2772da9bfe
#
_cell.length_a   1.000
_cell.length_b   1.000
_cell.length_c   1.000
_cell.angle_alpha   90.00
_cell.angle_beta   90.00
_cell.angle_gamma   90.00
#
_symmetry.space_group_name_H-M   'P 1'
#
loop_
_entity.id
_entity.type
_entity.pdbx_description
1 polymer ?
#
loop_
_entity_poly.entity_id
_entity_poly.type
_entity_poly.pdbx_seq_one_letter_code
_entity_poly.pdbx_strand_id
1 'polypeptide(L)'
;MTRPVNTPAFEMARRSRETATERFLCAIGIDSDLIEAAVGDLTEEFADRAERDGVRAARVWYVREVVRSMPHVILTALRQGGPRARIRLVACLATVLLPFVLTAAMVVLRDGPPFRLAAGIANASEGLVVNTMRPIQLPIHAFDRRGHLLESRDVRYRWTSGAPMVISPDGVVSCTQRGDAVVTASLGAITTNLDLRCRPVTEVRASSWVDFMAGDPARDLPFVAIGVDGLPVTQLRGTARITDSSVATLAGTTIRPRAIGQTTVVVDVGDRKALMSVIVHEQVASFVGLRPDQRFVAVPIRVAQGDTVHWALPQGVFWLKYLPRNPGDAPPTITVAGAISCSKGDGLHAFHTLLDVYVVYCLVHPGGATVEVAHGRLGAPIVEGSLALQRLR
;
A
#
# COMPACT_ATOMS: atom_id res chain seq x y z
N MET A 1 15.55 40.72 -27.18
CA MET A 1 14.68 41.87 -26.77
C MET A 1 13.28 41.35 -26.59
N THR A 2 12.95 40.91 -25.37
CA THR A 2 11.63 40.41 -24.97
C THR A 2 10.87 41.54 -24.30
N ARG A 3 9.73 41.94 -24.87
CA ARG A 3 8.85 42.96 -24.30
C ARG A 3 8.29 42.50 -22.95
N PRO A 4 8.26 43.36 -21.91
CA PRO A 4 7.59 42.98 -20.66
C PRO A 4 6.09 42.88 -20.90
N VAL A 5 5.51 41.72 -20.52
CA VAL A 5 4.06 41.48 -20.52
C VAL A 5 3.46 42.21 -19.31
N ASN A 6 3.05 43.45 -19.48
CA ASN A 6 2.23 44.17 -18.52
C ASN A 6 0.82 43.54 -18.53
N THR A 7 0.55 42.62 -17.64
CA THR A 7 -0.78 42.02 -17.44
C THR A 7 -1.64 42.99 -16.63
N PRO A 8 -2.83 43.42 -17.11
CA PRO A 8 -3.71 44.38 -16.40
C PRO A 8 -4.14 43.93 -15.00
N ALA A 9 -4.11 42.60 -14.74
CA ALA A 9 -4.36 42.03 -13.41
C ALA A 9 -3.25 42.39 -12.38
N PHE A 10 -2.02 42.64 -12.82
CA PHE A 10 -0.91 43.00 -11.96
C PHE A 10 -1.02 44.47 -11.48
N GLU A 11 -1.40 45.37 -12.38
CA GLU A 11 -1.63 46.78 -12.04
C GLU A 11 -2.84 46.98 -11.12
N MET A 12 -3.92 46.19 -11.32
CA MET A 12 -5.11 46.30 -10.48
C MET A 12 -4.85 45.75 -9.06
N ALA A 13 -4.08 44.68 -8.92
CA ALA A 13 -3.66 44.14 -7.63
C ALA A 13 -2.69 45.09 -6.88
N ARG A 14 -1.84 45.84 -7.62
CA ARG A 14 -0.95 46.85 -7.09
C ARG A 14 -1.72 48.05 -6.51
N ARG A 15 -2.61 48.66 -7.29
CA ARG A 15 -3.44 49.80 -6.86
C ARG A 15 -4.35 49.50 -5.67
N SER A 16 -4.92 48.27 -5.62
CA SER A 16 -5.79 47.83 -4.51
C SER A 16 -5.02 47.69 -3.19
N ARG A 17 -3.73 47.35 -3.22
CA ARG A 17 -2.91 47.14 -2.01
C ARG A 17 -2.27 48.43 -1.51
N GLU A 18 -1.79 49.28 -2.41
CA GLU A 18 -1.28 50.62 -2.06
C GLU A 18 -2.35 51.36 -1.25
N THR A 19 -3.59 51.41 -1.74
CA THR A 19 -4.68 52.09 -1.04
C THR A 19 -5.07 51.45 0.30
N ALA A 20 -4.93 50.13 0.50
CA ALA A 20 -5.24 49.49 1.76
C ALA A 20 -4.18 49.76 2.85
N THR A 21 -2.90 49.67 2.48
CA THR A 21 -1.79 49.95 3.39
C THR A 21 -1.74 51.42 3.77
N GLU A 22 -1.92 52.32 2.82
CA GLU A 22 -1.98 53.78 3.04
C GLU A 22 -3.16 54.15 3.93
N ARG A 23 -4.37 53.64 3.66
CA ARG A 23 -5.55 53.87 4.50
C ARG A 23 -5.36 53.38 5.91
N PHE A 24 -4.70 52.22 6.08
CA PHE A 24 -4.38 51.68 7.39
C PHE A 24 -3.40 52.58 8.14
N LEU A 25 -2.32 53.02 7.48
CA LEU A 25 -1.30 53.92 8.09
C LEU A 25 -1.85 55.32 8.38
N CYS A 26 -2.72 55.88 7.49
CA CYS A 26 -3.43 57.12 7.74
C CYS A 26 -4.45 56.99 8.90
N ALA A 27 -5.15 55.87 9.01
CA ALA A 27 -6.08 55.62 10.12
C ALA A 27 -5.38 55.57 11.49
N ILE A 28 -4.09 55.19 11.50
CA ILE A 28 -3.24 55.14 12.70
C ILE A 28 -2.71 56.57 13.05
N GLY A 29 -2.92 57.54 12.17
CA GLY A 29 -2.50 58.93 12.40
C GLY A 29 -0.99 59.17 12.08
N ILE A 30 -0.42 58.40 11.20
CA ILE A 30 0.90 58.60 10.64
C ILE A 30 0.81 59.64 9.51
N ASP A 31 1.75 60.55 9.44
CA ASP A 31 1.77 61.62 8.45
C ASP A 31 1.91 61.05 7.03
N SER A 32 1.13 61.62 6.09
CA SER A 32 1.09 61.14 4.69
C SER A 32 2.44 61.14 4.02
N ASP A 33 3.30 62.16 4.32
CA ASP A 33 4.61 62.26 3.71
C ASP A 33 5.57 61.18 4.16
N LEU A 34 5.41 60.72 5.40
CA LEU A 34 6.20 59.63 5.97
C LEU A 34 5.75 58.24 5.44
N ILE A 35 4.45 58.14 5.14
CA ILE A 35 3.86 56.95 4.51
C ILE A 35 4.33 56.83 3.07
N GLU A 36 4.27 57.93 2.32
CA GLU A 36 4.65 57.96 0.90
C GLU A 36 6.13 57.59 0.70
N ALA A 37 7.02 58.11 1.55
CA ALA A 37 8.43 57.76 1.51
C ALA A 37 8.69 56.27 1.86
N ALA A 38 8.03 55.73 2.89
CA ALA A 38 8.30 54.36 3.35
C ALA A 38 7.64 53.29 2.44
N VAL A 39 6.47 53.57 1.85
CA VAL A 39 5.76 52.65 0.98
C VAL A 39 6.25 52.69 -0.46
N GLY A 40 6.70 53.90 -0.91
CA GLY A 40 7.26 54.10 -2.25
C GLY A 40 8.48 53.23 -2.51
N ASP A 41 9.48 53.32 -1.65
CA ASP A 41 10.72 52.52 -1.76
C ASP A 41 10.45 50.99 -1.73
N LEU A 42 9.54 50.57 -0.86
CA LEU A 42 9.19 49.12 -0.74
C LEU A 42 8.43 48.59 -1.96
N THR A 43 7.60 49.43 -2.61
CA THR A 43 6.87 49.03 -3.82
C THR A 43 7.77 48.94 -5.05
N GLU A 44 8.75 49.82 -5.17
CA GLU A 44 9.74 49.78 -6.25
C GLU A 44 10.64 48.54 -6.13
N GLU A 45 11.15 48.24 -4.94
CA GLU A 45 11.99 47.07 -4.69
C GLU A 45 11.18 45.76 -4.81
N PHE A 46 9.87 45.78 -4.49
CA PHE A 46 8.98 44.63 -4.75
C PHE A 46 8.87 44.33 -6.23
N ALA A 47 8.72 45.33 -7.08
CA ALA A 47 8.62 45.15 -8.53
C ALA A 47 9.90 44.52 -9.09
N ASP A 48 11.05 45.00 -8.71
CA ASP A 48 12.36 44.49 -9.10
C ASP A 48 12.59 43.02 -8.66
N ARG A 49 12.17 42.70 -7.45
CA ARG A 49 12.27 41.31 -6.92
C ARG A 49 11.26 40.38 -7.56
N ALA A 50 10.05 40.86 -7.89
CA ALA A 50 9.05 40.05 -8.57
C ALA A 50 9.50 39.62 -9.98
N GLU A 51 10.28 40.48 -10.66
CA GLU A 51 10.89 40.15 -11.96
C GLU A 51 12.07 39.17 -11.81
N ARG A 52 12.90 39.30 -10.79
CA ARG A 52 14.09 38.45 -10.58
C ARG A 52 13.77 37.09 -9.98
N ASP A 53 13.01 37.04 -8.89
CA ASP A 53 12.84 35.89 -8.02
C ASP A 53 11.41 35.27 -8.09
N GLY A 54 10.53 35.93 -8.84
CA GLY A 54 9.13 35.56 -8.98
C GLY A 54 8.22 36.14 -7.87
N VAL A 55 6.95 36.31 -8.20
CA VAL A 55 5.93 37.00 -7.38
C VAL A 55 5.75 36.41 -5.98
N ARG A 56 5.94 35.09 -5.80
CA ARG A 56 5.82 34.46 -4.48
C ARG A 56 6.96 34.83 -3.55
N ALA A 57 8.19 34.78 -4.03
CA ALA A 57 9.38 35.17 -3.26
C ALA A 57 9.34 36.63 -2.89
N ALA A 58 9.00 37.52 -3.85
CA ALA A 58 8.82 38.94 -3.62
C ALA A 58 7.74 39.23 -2.54
N ARG A 59 6.64 38.48 -2.50
CA ARG A 59 5.60 38.62 -1.46
C ARG A 59 6.12 38.31 -0.06
N VAL A 60 6.86 37.22 0.11
CA VAL A 60 7.44 36.82 1.39
C VAL A 60 8.44 37.88 1.85
N TRP A 61 9.29 38.37 0.94
CA TRP A 61 10.24 39.41 1.22
C TRP A 61 9.52 40.71 1.64
N TYR A 62 8.51 41.17 0.90
CA TYR A 62 7.75 42.37 1.19
C TYR A 62 7.14 42.35 2.60
N VAL A 63 6.46 41.25 2.94
CA VAL A 63 5.89 41.09 4.29
C VAL A 63 6.98 41.15 5.36
N ARG A 64 8.11 40.47 5.13
CA ARG A 64 9.24 40.47 6.07
C ARG A 64 9.83 41.88 6.26
N GLU A 65 9.97 42.64 5.19
CA GLU A 65 10.57 43.98 5.25
C GLU A 65 9.59 44.99 5.87
N VAL A 66 8.30 44.90 5.56
CA VAL A 66 7.26 45.69 6.26
C VAL A 66 7.29 45.41 7.76
N VAL A 67 7.35 44.15 8.20
CA VAL A 67 7.43 43.79 9.61
C VAL A 67 8.72 44.31 10.26
N ARG A 68 9.83 44.30 9.52
CA ARG A 68 11.13 44.78 10.01
C ARG A 68 11.18 46.32 10.17
N SER A 69 10.56 47.04 9.25
CA SER A 69 10.53 48.51 9.28
C SER A 69 9.46 49.09 10.22
N MET A 70 8.40 48.33 10.53
CA MET A 70 7.31 48.73 11.42
C MET A 70 7.77 49.34 12.77
N PRO A 71 8.71 48.74 13.52
CA PRO A 71 9.15 49.34 14.80
C PRO A 71 9.73 50.75 14.65
N HIS A 72 10.46 50.97 13.54
CA HIS A 72 11.05 52.29 13.28
C HIS A 72 9.99 53.33 12.96
N VAL A 73 9.03 53.00 12.11
CA VAL A 73 7.90 53.88 11.75
C VAL A 73 7.05 54.18 12.98
N ILE A 74 6.76 53.17 13.82
CA ILE A 74 6.01 53.34 15.07
C ILE A 74 6.74 54.26 16.06
N LEU A 75 8.04 54.04 16.26
CA LEU A 75 8.85 54.88 17.16
C LEU A 75 8.91 56.34 16.69
N THR A 76 9.01 56.57 15.38
CA THR A 76 9.00 57.90 14.80
C THR A 76 7.65 58.58 14.98
N ALA A 77 6.55 57.88 14.72
CA ALA A 77 5.20 58.37 14.95
C ALA A 77 4.89 58.63 16.44
N LEU A 78 5.42 57.81 17.35
CA LEU A 78 5.33 58.06 18.80
C LEU A 78 6.11 59.31 19.27
N ARG A 79 7.23 59.60 18.62
CA ARG A 79 8.06 60.78 18.96
C ARG A 79 7.45 62.09 18.44
N GLN A 80 6.86 62.08 17.27
CA GLN A 80 6.33 63.26 16.59
C GLN A 80 4.85 63.54 16.91
N GLY A 81 4.09 62.52 17.32
CA GLY A 81 2.65 62.63 17.58
C GLY A 81 2.30 63.23 18.94
N GLY A 82 1.25 64.05 18.98
CA GLY A 82 0.66 64.56 20.21
C GLY A 82 -0.01 63.45 21.07
N PRO A 83 -0.39 63.75 22.33
CA PRO A 83 -0.89 62.73 23.28
C PRO A 83 -2.11 61.96 22.78
N ARG A 84 -2.99 62.58 22.01
CA ARG A 84 -4.18 61.88 21.41
C ARG A 84 -3.78 60.95 20.27
N ALA A 85 -2.77 61.27 19.46
CA ALA A 85 -2.24 60.41 18.41
C ALA A 85 -1.55 59.18 19.03
N ARG A 86 -0.82 59.30 20.12
CA ARG A 86 -0.18 58.20 20.85
C ARG A 86 -1.21 57.19 21.38
N ILE A 87 -2.30 57.67 21.98
CA ILE A 87 -3.35 56.78 22.50
C ILE A 87 -4.01 55.99 21.35
N ARG A 88 -4.30 56.68 20.23
CA ARG A 88 -4.88 56.00 19.04
C ARG A 88 -3.94 54.97 18.44
N LEU A 89 -2.66 55.28 18.34
CA LEU A 89 -1.62 54.39 17.82
C LEU A 89 -1.48 53.15 18.69
N VAL A 90 -1.42 53.30 20.01
CA VAL A 90 -1.34 52.17 20.96
C VAL A 90 -2.58 51.29 20.89
N ALA A 91 -3.77 51.88 20.80
CA ALA A 91 -5.02 51.15 20.69
C ALA A 91 -5.09 50.36 19.36
N CYS A 92 -4.70 50.95 18.23
CA CYS A 92 -4.65 50.26 16.95
C CYS A 92 -3.59 49.13 16.91
N LEU A 93 -2.41 49.39 17.48
CA LEU A 93 -1.37 48.38 17.59
C LEU A 93 -1.82 47.19 18.45
N ALA A 94 -2.48 47.44 19.58
CA ALA A 94 -3.03 46.43 20.43
C ALA A 94 -4.11 45.59 19.69
N THR A 95 -4.97 46.23 18.91
CA THR A 95 -6.04 45.56 18.17
C THR A 95 -5.53 44.67 17.02
N VAL A 96 -4.42 45.07 16.39
CA VAL A 96 -3.80 44.32 15.28
C VAL A 96 -2.83 43.28 15.78
N LEU A 97 -1.99 43.58 16.77
CA LEU A 97 -0.98 42.66 17.27
C LEU A 97 -1.55 41.57 18.18
N LEU A 98 -2.61 41.89 18.94
CA LEU A 98 -3.23 40.92 19.85
C LEU A 98 -3.74 39.65 19.15
N PRO A 99 -4.50 39.68 18.05
CA PRO A 99 -4.91 38.49 17.33
C PRO A 99 -3.70 37.76 16.68
N PHE A 100 -2.66 38.47 16.26
CA PHE A 100 -1.42 37.85 15.76
C PHE A 100 -0.66 37.10 16.85
N VAL A 101 -0.52 37.73 18.02
CA VAL A 101 0.11 37.10 19.18
C VAL A 101 -0.72 35.92 19.68
N LEU A 102 -2.05 36.06 19.70
CA LEU A 102 -2.96 34.96 20.09
C LEU A 102 -2.91 33.83 19.09
N THR A 103 -2.89 34.09 17.77
CA THR A 103 -2.75 33.05 16.76
C THR A 103 -1.39 32.36 16.78
N ALA A 104 -0.32 33.13 16.92
CA ALA A 104 1.04 32.60 17.09
C ALA A 104 1.16 31.78 18.39
N ALA A 105 0.60 32.27 19.50
CA ALA A 105 0.54 31.54 20.75
C ALA A 105 -0.32 30.27 20.63
N MET A 106 -1.46 30.33 19.94
CA MET A 106 -2.27 29.14 19.66
C MET A 106 -1.54 28.11 18.81
N VAL A 107 -0.82 28.51 17.77
CA VAL A 107 -0.01 27.62 16.93
C VAL A 107 1.11 26.99 17.75
N VAL A 108 1.86 27.78 18.52
CA VAL A 108 2.94 27.29 19.39
C VAL A 108 2.39 26.40 20.52
N LEU A 109 1.20 26.71 21.05
CA LEU A 109 0.56 25.89 22.08
C LEU A 109 -0.11 24.64 21.51
N ARG A 110 -0.52 24.67 20.24
CA ARG A 110 -1.12 23.54 19.53
C ARG A 110 -0.07 22.50 19.17
N ASP A 111 1.05 22.95 18.60
CA ASP A 111 2.18 22.11 18.22
C ASP A 111 3.23 22.17 19.33
N GLY A 112 2.95 21.51 20.44
CA GLY A 112 3.89 21.40 21.55
C GLY A 112 5.24 20.79 21.11
N PRO A 113 6.33 20.99 21.86
CA PRO A 113 7.60 20.38 21.50
C PRO A 113 7.45 18.86 21.40
N PRO A 114 8.20 18.22 20.50
CA PRO A 114 8.13 16.77 20.32
C PRO A 114 8.39 16.06 21.65
N PHE A 115 7.56 15.10 21.99
CA PHE A 115 7.64 14.36 23.24
C PHE A 115 8.10 12.92 23.06
N ARG A 116 7.68 12.30 21.95
CA ARG A 116 8.08 10.93 21.64
C ARG A 116 8.15 10.71 20.13
N LEU A 117 9.00 9.78 19.73
CA LEU A 117 8.99 9.16 18.42
C LEU A 117 8.35 7.78 18.54
N ALA A 118 7.50 7.41 17.61
CA ALA A 118 6.91 6.09 17.55
C ALA A 118 6.87 5.59 16.12
N ALA A 119 7.06 4.28 15.94
CA ALA A 119 6.84 3.63 14.66
C ALA A 119 5.33 3.56 14.38
N GLY A 120 4.91 4.00 13.21
CA GLY A 120 3.53 3.88 12.73
C GLY A 120 3.17 2.46 12.27
N ILE A 121 3.52 1.43 13.06
CA ILE A 121 3.33 0.02 12.77
C ILE A 121 2.38 -0.56 13.80
N ALA A 122 1.40 -1.36 13.36
CA ALA A 122 0.40 -1.95 14.24
C ALA A 122 1.00 -2.83 15.34
N ASN A 123 2.17 -3.48 15.10
CA ASN A 123 2.88 -4.35 16.04
C ASN A 123 4.33 -3.89 16.21
N ALA A 124 4.53 -2.74 16.85
CA ALA A 124 5.87 -2.16 17.06
C ALA A 124 6.84 -3.10 17.82
N SER A 125 6.32 -4.03 18.63
CA SER A 125 7.12 -5.05 19.36
C SER A 125 7.75 -6.12 18.47
N GLU A 126 7.20 -6.35 17.26
CA GLU A 126 7.71 -7.38 16.33
C GLU A 126 8.76 -6.83 15.36
N GLY A 127 9.01 -5.54 15.37
CA GLY A 127 9.88 -4.87 14.41
C GLY A 127 9.23 -4.67 13.03
N LEU A 128 9.91 -3.96 12.16
CA LEU A 128 9.47 -3.73 10.78
C LEU A 128 10.08 -4.78 9.85
N VAL A 129 9.23 -5.62 9.27
CA VAL A 129 9.64 -6.57 8.23
C VAL A 129 9.58 -5.88 6.86
N VAL A 130 10.70 -5.92 6.11
CA VAL A 130 10.84 -5.34 4.77
C VAL A 130 11.06 -6.48 3.78
N ASN A 131 10.07 -6.75 2.95
CA ASN A 131 10.10 -7.81 1.93
C ASN A 131 10.42 -7.29 0.51
N THR A 132 10.57 -5.98 0.34
CA THR A 132 10.88 -5.34 -0.95
C THR A 132 12.37 -5.03 -1.07
N MET A 133 12.89 -5.09 -2.29
CA MET A 133 14.21 -4.58 -2.64
C MET A 133 14.20 -3.09 -2.97
N ARG A 134 13.02 -2.50 -3.20
CA ARG A 134 12.87 -1.07 -3.44
C ARG A 134 13.10 -0.28 -2.16
N PRO A 135 13.66 0.92 -2.28
CA PRO A 135 13.76 1.83 -1.14
C PRO A 135 12.38 2.13 -0.55
N ILE A 136 12.26 2.04 0.77
CA ILE A 136 11.04 2.39 1.50
C ILE A 136 11.32 3.45 2.54
N GLN A 137 10.36 4.33 2.76
CA GLN A 137 10.39 5.31 3.86
C GLN A 137 10.04 4.62 5.17
N LEU A 138 10.86 4.80 6.19
CA LEU A 138 10.56 4.29 7.53
C LEU A 138 9.36 5.03 8.14
N PRO A 139 8.37 4.32 8.69
CA PRO A 139 7.16 4.93 9.24
C PRO A 139 7.36 5.39 10.69
N ILE A 140 8.29 6.32 10.90
CA ILE A 140 8.50 6.94 12.21
C ILE A 140 7.77 8.27 12.26
N HIS A 141 6.98 8.47 13.28
CA HIS A 141 6.21 9.67 13.53
C HIS A 141 6.60 10.32 14.85
N ALA A 142 6.63 11.64 14.87
CA ALA A 142 6.81 12.42 16.08
C ALA A 142 5.44 12.80 16.67
N PHE A 143 5.33 12.76 17.99
CA PHE A 143 4.11 13.14 18.70
C PHE A 143 4.43 14.18 19.78
N ASP A 144 3.51 15.10 20.00
CA ASP A 144 3.55 16.02 21.12
C ASP A 144 3.13 15.34 22.44
N ARG A 145 3.16 16.08 23.57
CA ARG A 145 2.74 15.57 24.89
C ARG A 145 1.24 15.19 24.93
N ARG A 146 0.43 15.73 24.04
CA ARG A 146 -1.00 15.43 23.95
C ARG A 146 -1.30 14.26 23.01
N GLY A 147 -0.28 13.74 22.32
CA GLY A 147 -0.42 12.63 21.38
C GLY A 147 -0.81 13.06 19.97
N HIS A 148 -0.74 14.36 19.64
CA HIS A 148 -0.96 14.82 18.28
C HIS A 148 0.26 14.52 17.43
N LEU A 149 0.00 14.13 16.18
CA LEU A 149 1.03 13.88 15.17
C LEU A 149 1.67 15.22 14.78
N LEU A 150 3.00 15.28 14.85
CA LEU A 150 3.79 16.39 14.36
C LEU A 150 4.34 16.09 12.97
N GLU A 151 4.40 17.09 12.09
CA GLU A 151 5.12 16.93 10.81
C GLU A 151 6.61 16.71 11.10
N SER A 152 7.08 15.48 10.83
CA SER A 152 8.42 15.02 11.24
C SER A 152 9.48 15.21 10.14
N ARG A 153 9.64 16.41 9.59
CA ARG A 153 10.64 16.69 8.54
C ARG A 153 12.09 16.60 9.01
N ASP A 154 12.32 16.68 10.33
CA ASP A 154 13.67 16.76 10.92
C ASP A 154 14.08 15.49 11.67
N VAL A 155 13.35 14.38 11.51
CA VAL A 155 13.77 13.10 12.08
C VAL A 155 15.01 12.62 11.32
N ARG A 156 16.09 12.37 12.05
CA ARG A 156 17.33 11.82 11.52
C ARG A 156 17.45 10.36 11.85
N TYR A 157 17.92 9.58 10.89
CA TYR A 157 18.05 8.14 11.03
C TYR A 157 19.51 7.72 10.95
N ARG A 158 19.87 6.77 11.79
CA ARG A 158 21.22 6.20 11.82
C ARG A 158 21.15 4.70 12.06
N TRP A 159 21.92 3.95 11.26
CA TRP A 159 22.16 2.54 11.54
C TRP A 159 22.98 2.42 12.84
N THR A 160 22.57 1.51 13.72
CA THR A 160 23.16 1.35 15.05
C THR A 160 23.87 0.02 15.18
N SER A 161 23.24 -1.07 14.76
CA SER A 161 23.80 -2.42 14.88
C SER A 161 23.10 -3.41 13.93
N GLY A 162 23.66 -4.59 13.83
CA GLY A 162 23.10 -5.70 13.04
C GLY A 162 23.68 -5.78 11.63
N ALA A 163 22.94 -6.40 10.71
CA ALA A 163 23.35 -6.57 9.31
C ALA A 163 23.53 -5.21 8.62
N PRO A 164 24.57 -5.03 7.80
CA PRO A 164 24.75 -3.79 7.06
C PRO A 164 23.62 -3.57 6.09
N MET A 165 23.04 -2.38 6.12
CA MET A 165 22.00 -1.93 5.21
C MET A 165 22.22 -0.48 4.82
N VAL A 166 21.68 -0.10 3.69
CA VAL A 166 21.74 1.29 3.25
C VAL A 166 20.55 2.03 3.84
N ILE A 167 20.83 3.03 4.67
CA ILE A 167 19.83 3.94 5.20
C ILE A 167 20.25 5.38 4.92
N SER A 168 19.33 6.17 4.37
CA SER A 168 19.55 7.61 4.20
C SER A 168 19.26 8.36 5.50
N PRO A 169 19.87 9.56 5.70
CA PRO A 169 19.53 10.40 6.85
C PRO A 169 18.06 10.75 6.98
N ASP A 170 17.33 10.74 5.87
CA ASP A 170 15.89 11.02 5.80
C ASP A 170 15.02 9.78 6.08
N GLY A 171 15.63 8.64 6.38
CA GLY A 171 14.93 7.42 6.75
C GLY A 171 14.46 6.55 5.60
N VAL A 172 15.05 6.71 4.41
CA VAL A 172 14.83 5.75 3.31
C VAL A 172 15.77 4.57 3.49
N VAL A 173 15.21 3.36 3.59
CA VAL A 173 15.98 2.12 3.75
C VAL A 173 15.88 1.24 2.52
N SER A 174 17.00 0.63 2.13
CA SER A 174 17.09 -0.37 1.08
C SER A 174 17.60 -1.68 1.65
N CYS A 175 16.80 -2.75 1.45
CA CYS A 175 17.11 -4.11 1.87
C CYS A 175 17.52 -4.94 0.66
N THR A 176 18.83 -5.14 0.45
CA THR A 176 19.36 -5.95 -0.65
C THR A 176 19.80 -7.34 -0.23
N GLN A 177 19.91 -7.58 1.08
CA GLN A 177 20.32 -8.84 1.67
C GLN A 177 19.41 -9.20 2.86
N ARG A 178 19.37 -10.48 3.19
CA ARG A 178 18.68 -10.95 4.40
C ARG A 178 19.48 -10.56 5.63
N GLY A 179 18.83 -10.01 6.64
CA GLY A 179 19.47 -9.65 7.89
C GLY A 179 18.56 -8.87 8.83
N ASP A 180 18.97 -8.76 10.07
CA ASP A 180 18.30 -7.99 11.10
C ASP A 180 19.21 -6.84 11.52
N ALA A 181 18.63 -5.67 11.73
CA ALA A 181 19.35 -4.48 12.13
C ALA A 181 18.52 -3.59 13.05
N VAL A 182 19.20 -2.75 13.80
CA VAL A 182 18.59 -1.73 14.64
C VAL A 182 18.91 -0.37 14.05
N VAL A 183 17.87 0.41 13.83
CA VAL A 183 17.96 1.80 13.35
C VAL A 183 17.52 2.72 14.47
N THR A 184 18.35 3.70 14.81
CA THR A 184 17.98 4.77 15.74
C THR A 184 17.43 5.95 14.94
N ALA A 185 16.20 6.34 15.28
CA ALA A 185 15.60 7.60 14.83
C ALA A 185 15.74 8.65 15.94
N SER A 186 16.11 9.88 15.56
CA SER A 186 16.34 10.97 16.51
C SER A 186 15.67 12.27 16.04
N LEU A 187 15.11 13.01 16.99
CA LEU A 187 14.57 14.35 16.79
C LEU A 187 14.97 15.23 17.96
N GLY A 188 16.01 16.06 17.78
CA GLY A 188 16.66 16.77 18.89
C GLY A 188 17.25 15.79 19.90
N ALA A 189 16.84 15.89 21.16
CA ALA A 189 17.27 15.02 22.25
C ALA A 189 16.44 13.71 22.38
N ILE A 190 15.40 13.58 21.60
CA ILE A 190 14.51 12.40 21.66
C ILE A 190 14.99 11.35 20.67
N THR A 191 15.15 10.13 21.15
CA THR A 191 15.55 8.99 20.32
C THR A 191 14.60 7.82 20.50
N THR A 192 14.47 7.00 19.44
CA THR A 192 13.81 5.69 19.49
C THR A 192 14.54 4.71 18.59
N ASN A 193 14.52 3.44 18.99
CA ASN A 193 15.07 2.37 18.18
C ASN A 193 13.96 1.66 17.44
N LEU A 194 14.25 1.26 16.21
CA LEU A 194 13.39 0.47 15.36
C LEU A 194 14.14 -0.79 14.93
N ASP A 195 13.60 -1.94 15.27
CA ASP A 195 14.10 -3.22 14.78
C ASP A 195 13.64 -3.41 13.34
N LEU A 196 14.59 -3.60 12.44
CA LEU A 196 14.34 -3.88 11.03
C LEU A 196 14.72 -5.31 10.71
N ARG A 197 13.82 -6.02 10.05
CA ARG A 197 14.05 -7.37 9.53
C ARG A 197 13.99 -7.34 8.02
N CYS A 198 15.14 -7.30 7.38
CA CYS A 198 15.25 -7.37 5.93
C CYS A 198 15.07 -8.81 5.45
N ARG A 199 14.01 -9.02 4.70
CA ARG A 199 13.64 -10.30 4.09
C ARG A 199 13.21 -10.08 2.64
N PRO A 200 14.14 -9.52 1.80
CA PRO A 200 13.77 -9.16 0.43
C PRO A 200 13.41 -10.40 -0.37
N VAL A 201 12.28 -10.32 -1.07
CA VAL A 201 11.71 -11.41 -1.85
C VAL A 201 12.09 -11.23 -3.32
N THR A 202 12.66 -12.28 -3.91
CA THR A 202 13.01 -12.34 -5.35
C THR A 202 11.95 -13.03 -6.18
N GLU A 203 11.22 -13.98 -5.57
CA GLU A 203 10.22 -14.78 -6.25
C GLU A 203 9.08 -15.13 -5.31
N VAL A 204 7.86 -15.18 -5.83
CA VAL A 204 6.71 -15.78 -5.14
C VAL A 204 6.25 -16.97 -5.96
N ARG A 205 6.41 -18.16 -5.42
CA ARG A 205 5.90 -19.41 -6.00
C ARG A 205 4.54 -19.69 -5.41
N ALA A 206 3.56 -19.85 -6.27
CA ALA A 206 2.21 -20.21 -5.90
C ALA A 206 1.71 -21.35 -6.78
N SER A 207 0.78 -22.13 -6.29
CA SER A 207 0.05 -23.07 -7.12
C SER A 207 -0.70 -22.31 -8.23
N SER A 208 -0.71 -22.83 -9.44
CA SER A 208 -1.46 -22.21 -10.54
C SER A 208 -2.97 -22.17 -10.28
N TRP A 209 -3.48 -23.08 -9.44
CA TRP A 209 -4.87 -23.14 -9.02
C TRP A 209 -5.02 -23.73 -7.62
N VAL A 210 -6.15 -23.44 -7.00
CA VAL A 210 -6.62 -24.05 -5.75
C VAL A 210 -8.08 -24.44 -5.95
N ASP A 211 -8.36 -25.70 -5.71
CA ASP A 211 -9.71 -26.25 -5.84
C ASP A 211 -10.39 -26.37 -4.48
N PHE A 212 -11.68 -26.08 -4.45
CA PHE A 212 -12.57 -26.22 -3.30
C PHE A 212 -13.84 -26.96 -3.72
N MET A 213 -14.45 -27.67 -2.77
CA MET A 213 -15.84 -28.03 -2.85
C MET A 213 -16.71 -26.90 -2.31
N ALA A 214 -17.93 -26.79 -2.83
CA ALA A 214 -18.92 -25.90 -2.21
C ALA A 214 -19.17 -26.33 -0.76
N GLY A 215 -18.95 -25.42 0.18
CA GLY A 215 -19.05 -25.71 1.61
C GLY A 215 -17.75 -26.09 2.33
N ASP A 216 -16.64 -26.18 1.62
CA ASP A 216 -15.33 -26.40 2.25
C ASP A 216 -15.01 -25.29 3.27
N PRO A 217 -14.27 -25.63 4.35
CA PRO A 217 -13.80 -24.64 5.30
C PRO A 217 -12.78 -23.69 4.65
N ALA A 218 -12.60 -22.53 5.27
CA ALA A 218 -11.55 -21.60 4.88
C ALA A 218 -10.17 -22.23 5.11
N ARG A 219 -9.22 -21.97 4.19
CA ARG A 219 -7.83 -22.44 4.30
C ARG A 219 -6.86 -21.40 3.75
N ASP A 220 -5.60 -21.49 4.16
CA ASP A 220 -4.56 -20.59 3.69
C ASP A 220 -4.20 -20.85 2.22
N LEU A 221 -3.86 -19.77 1.52
CA LEU A 221 -3.39 -19.83 0.14
C LEU A 221 -2.03 -20.55 0.07
N PRO A 222 -1.87 -21.55 -0.81
CA PRO A 222 -0.61 -22.27 -0.95
C PRO A 222 0.38 -21.47 -1.78
N PHE A 223 1.19 -20.66 -1.14
CA PHE A 223 2.30 -19.95 -1.77
C PHE A 223 3.53 -19.91 -0.87
N VAL A 224 4.69 -19.76 -1.48
CA VAL A 224 5.98 -19.61 -0.80
C VAL A 224 6.71 -18.44 -1.43
N ALA A 225 7.20 -17.53 -0.59
CA ALA A 225 8.09 -16.48 -1.04
C ALA A 225 9.55 -16.91 -0.86
N ILE A 226 10.36 -16.70 -1.87
CA ILE A 226 11.79 -17.04 -1.90
C ILE A 226 12.59 -15.74 -1.79
N GLY A 227 13.52 -15.73 -0.85
CA GLY A 227 14.41 -14.61 -0.62
C GLY A 227 15.59 -14.56 -1.60
N VAL A 228 16.38 -13.49 -1.50
CA VAL A 228 17.63 -13.31 -2.30
C VAL A 228 18.68 -14.39 -2.03
N ASP A 229 18.58 -15.07 -0.90
CA ASP A 229 19.43 -16.20 -0.50
C ASP A 229 18.93 -17.55 -1.03
N GLY A 230 17.86 -17.56 -1.80
CA GLY A 230 17.20 -18.77 -2.31
C GLY A 230 16.38 -19.53 -1.25
N LEU A 231 16.31 -19.05 -0.02
CA LEU A 231 15.59 -19.70 1.07
C LEU A 231 14.16 -19.18 1.21
N PRO A 232 13.24 -20.00 1.72
CA PRO A 232 11.88 -19.55 2.04
C PRO A 232 11.88 -18.41 3.07
N VAL A 233 11.03 -17.43 2.84
CA VAL A 233 10.78 -16.32 3.75
C VAL A 233 9.54 -16.61 4.57
N THR A 234 9.70 -16.79 5.88
CA THR A 234 8.60 -17.15 6.79
C THR A 234 7.87 -15.93 7.36
N GLN A 235 8.53 -14.78 7.42
CA GLN A 235 7.95 -13.52 7.89
C GLN A 235 7.58 -12.67 6.70
N LEU A 236 6.32 -12.76 6.28
CA LEU A 236 5.83 -12.06 5.10
C LEU A 236 4.87 -10.95 5.50
N ARG A 237 5.07 -9.77 4.90
CA ARG A 237 4.05 -8.76 4.74
C ARG A 237 3.58 -8.81 3.30
N GLY A 238 2.49 -9.51 3.09
CA GLY A 238 1.85 -9.63 1.80
C GLY A 238 0.39 -9.27 1.88
N THR A 239 -0.16 -8.90 0.75
CA THR A 239 -1.60 -8.71 0.56
C THR A 239 -2.09 -9.66 -0.50
N ALA A 240 -3.28 -10.20 -0.32
CA ALA A 240 -3.95 -10.97 -1.35
C ALA A 240 -5.23 -10.25 -1.76
N ARG A 241 -5.52 -10.25 -3.05
CA ARG A 241 -6.73 -9.65 -3.63
C ARG A 241 -7.42 -10.66 -4.51
N ILE A 242 -8.74 -10.66 -4.48
CA ILE A 242 -9.58 -11.53 -5.30
C ILE A 242 -10.30 -10.69 -6.35
N THR A 243 -10.43 -11.22 -7.57
CA THR A 243 -11.11 -10.51 -8.66
C THR A 243 -12.62 -10.59 -8.58
N ASP A 244 -13.14 -11.70 -8.09
CA ASP A 244 -14.59 -11.91 -7.93
C ASP A 244 -14.90 -12.47 -6.54
N SER A 245 -15.41 -11.62 -5.67
CA SER A 245 -15.77 -11.95 -4.29
C SER A 245 -17.09 -12.72 -4.17
N SER A 246 -17.84 -12.90 -5.25
CA SER A 246 -19.03 -13.76 -5.27
C SER A 246 -18.66 -15.23 -5.21
N VAL A 247 -17.54 -15.63 -5.82
CA VAL A 247 -17.04 -17.02 -5.85
C VAL A 247 -16.31 -17.40 -4.56
N ALA A 248 -15.46 -16.50 -4.06
CA ALA A 248 -14.72 -16.72 -2.80
C ALA A 248 -14.40 -15.38 -2.12
N THR A 249 -14.08 -15.40 -0.81
CA THR A 249 -13.63 -14.23 -0.06
C THR A 249 -12.28 -14.47 0.58
N LEU A 250 -11.56 -13.37 0.84
CA LEU A 250 -10.24 -13.38 1.48
C LEU A 250 -10.30 -12.68 2.83
N ALA A 251 -9.59 -13.25 3.80
CA ALA A 251 -9.25 -12.62 5.08
C ALA A 251 -7.72 -12.75 5.26
N GLY A 252 -6.97 -11.68 4.93
CA GLY A 252 -5.52 -11.77 4.81
C GLY A 252 -5.10 -12.70 3.67
N THR A 253 -4.43 -13.80 3.99
CA THR A 253 -4.05 -14.89 3.06
C THR A 253 -4.96 -16.10 3.14
N THR A 254 -5.98 -16.08 3.99
CA THR A 254 -6.93 -17.17 4.14
C THR A 254 -8.12 -16.98 3.18
N ILE A 255 -8.41 -17.98 2.38
CA ILE A 255 -9.50 -17.98 1.40
C ILE A 255 -10.67 -18.84 1.87
N ARG A 256 -11.88 -18.34 1.64
CA ARG A 256 -13.14 -19.04 1.93
C ARG A 256 -13.98 -19.13 0.67
N PRO A 257 -14.34 -20.35 0.19
CA PRO A 257 -15.25 -20.51 -0.93
C PRO A 257 -16.66 -20.03 -0.56
N ARG A 258 -17.40 -19.49 -1.55
CA ARG A 258 -18.77 -18.97 -1.39
C ARG A 258 -19.75 -19.58 -2.37
N ALA A 259 -19.42 -19.54 -3.64
CA ALA A 259 -20.28 -20.03 -4.71
C ALA A 259 -19.46 -20.78 -5.75
N ILE A 260 -20.14 -21.68 -6.46
CA ILE A 260 -19.58 -22.46 -7.55
C ILE A 260 -19.08 -21.52 -8.65
N GLY A 261 -17.87 -21.75 -9.15
CA GLY A 261 -17.28 -20.91 -10.19
C GLY A 261 -15.76 -20.84 -10.12
N GLN A 262 -15.21 -19.89 -10.87
CA GLN A 262 -13.78 -19.63 -10.93
C GLN A 262 -13.50 -18.15 -10.72
N THR A 263 -12.49 -17.86 -9.92
CA THR A 263 -11.98 -16.50 -9.69
C THR A 263 -10.45 -16.53 -9.67
N THR A 264 -9.83 -15.34 -9.72
CA THR A 264 -8.37 -15.20 -9.63
C THR A 264 -7.99 -14.49 -8.35
N VAL A 265 -6.99 -15.02 -7.67
CA VAL A 265 -6.33 -14.38 -6.54
C VAL A 265 -4.96 -13.87 -7.00
N VAL A 266 -4.67 -12.63 -6.66
CA VAL A 266 -3.36 -12.00 -6.83
C VAL A 266 -2.72 -11.91 -5.46
N VAL A 267 -1.61 -12.58 -5.26
CA VAL A 267 -0.80 -12.48 -4.04
C VAL A 267 0.35 -11.52 -4.31
N ASP A 268 0.41 -10.44 -3.53
CA ASP A 268 1.47 -9.43 -3.60
C ASP A 268 2.38 -9.57 -2.37
N VAL A 269 3.68 -9.80 -2.57
CA VAL A 269 4.68 -9.84 -1.50
C VAL A 269 5.89 -9.01 -1.91
N GLY A 270 6.11 -7.90 -1.22
CA GLY A 270 7.14 -6.95 -1.60
C GLY A 270 6.90 -6.42 -3.02
N ASP A 271 7.86 -6.64 -3.93
CA ASP A 271 7.77 -6.22 -5.33
C ASP A 271 7.29 -7.34 -6.27
N ARG A 272 6.95 -8.50 -5.72
CA ARG A 272 6.62 -9.70 -6.48
C ARG A 272 5.16 -10.05 -6.37
N LYS A 273 4.65 -10.62 -7.46
CA LYS A 273 3.25 -11.03 -7.57
C LYS A 273 3.18 -12.47 -8.05
N ALA A 274 2.20 -13.20 -7.53
CA ALA A 274 1.78 -14.47 -8.07
C ALA A 274 0.28 -14.44 -8.36
N LEU A 275 -0.11 -15.12 -9.41
CA LEU A 275 -1.50 -15.33 -9.82
C LEU A 275 -1.89 -16.76 -9.53
N MET A 276 -3.09 -16.93 -8.99
CA MET A 276 -3.63 -18.22 -8.64
C MET A 276 -5.11 -18.28 -9.02
N SER A 277 -5.53 -19.30 -9.78
CA SER A 277 -6.93 -19.55 -10.04
C SER A 277 -7.54 -20.26 -8.85
N VAL A 278 -8.67 -19.78 -8.37
CA VAL A 278 -9.49 -20.46 -7.34
C VAL A 278 -10.73 -20.98 -8.01
N ILE A 279 -10.96 -22.27 -7.88
CA ILE A 279 -12.08 -22.97 -8.50
C ILE A 279 -12.91 -23.60 -7.39
N VAL A 280 -14.20 -23.32 -7.39
CA VAL A 280 -15.16 -23.91 -6.45
C VAL A 280 -16.08 -24.85 -7.23
N HIS A 281 -16.06 -26.13 -6.87
CA HIS A 281 -16.80 -27.18 -7.54
C HIS A 281 -18.12 -27.47 -6.81
N GLU A 282 -19.14 -27.86 -7.61
CA GLU A 282 -20.37 -28.44 -7.12
C GLU A 282 -20.15 -29.96 -6.88
N GLN A 283 -20.50 -30.45 -5.72
CA GLN A 283 -20.45 -31.87 -5.46
C GLN A 283 -21.65 -32.55 -6.11
N VAL A 284 -21.40 -33.52 -6.98
CA VAL A 284 -22.42 -34.32 -7.67
C VAL A 284 -22.18 -35.81 -7.44
N ALA A 285 -23.23 -36.62 -7.59
CA ALA A 285 -23.12 -38.06 -7.41
C ALA A 285 -22.52 -38.74 -8.64
N SER A 286 -22.65 -38.15 -9.83
CA SER A 286 -22.23 -38.73 -11.11
C SER A 286 -21.96 -37.60 -12.13
N PHE A 287 -21.10 -37.86 -13.11
CA PHE A 287 -20.92 -36.99 -14.27
C PHE A 287 -21.98 -37.22 -15.38
N VAL A 288 -22.84 -38.22 -15.25
CA VAL A 288 -23.92 -38.48 -16.19
C VAL A 288 -25.06 -37.49 -15.94
N GLY A 289 -25.62 -36.93 -17.00
CA GLY A 289 -26.76 -36.01 -16.93
C GLY A 289 -26.39 -34.58 -16.49
N LEU A 290 -25.11 -34.20 -16.52
CA LEU A 290 -24.70 -32.84 -16.25
C LEU A 290 -25.32 -31.85 -17.22
N ARG A 291 -25.87 -30.76 -16.69
CA ARG A 291 -26.40 -29.66 -17.49
C ARG A 291 -25.26 -28.87 -18.16
N PRO A 292 -25.50 -28.21 -19.28
CA PRO A 292 -24.49 -27.43 -19.98
C PRO A 292 -23.88 -26.30 -19.14
N ASP A 293 -24.63 -25.77 -18.17
CA ASP A 293 -24.21 -24.69 -17.25
C ASP A 293 -23.34 -25.21 -16.09
N GLN A 294 -23.38 -26.51 -15.79
CA GLN A 294 -22.57 -27.15 -14.77
C GLN A 294 -21.13 -27.34 -15.27
N ARG A 295 -20.29 -26.33 -15.11
CA ARG A 295 -18.92 -26.34 -15.62
C ARG A 295 -17.87 -26.81 -14.63
N PHE A 296 -18.15 -26.70 -13.34
CA PHE A 296 -17.24 -27.06 -12.26
C PHE A 296 -17.93 -28.04 -11.33
N VAL A 297 -17.71 -29.33 -11.54
CA VAL A 297 -18.35 -30.39 -10.77
C VAL A 297 -17.31 -31.37 -10.24
N ALA A 298 -17.63 -32.04 -9.15
CA ALA A 298 -16.76 -33.08 -8.61
C ALA A 298 -17.58 -34.22 -8.01
N VAL A 299 -17.11 -35.45 -8.17
CA VAL A 299 -17.65 -36.63 -7.52
C VAL A 299 -16.73 -37.07 -6.38
N PRO A 300 -17.26 -37.45 -5.21
CA PRO A 300 -16.46 -37.99 -4.14
C PRO A 300 -15.88 -39.34 -4.54
N ILE A 301 -14.62 -39.57 -4.19
CA ILE A 301 -13.95 -40.86 -4.44
C ILE A 301 -13.58 -41.47 -3.09
N ARG A 302 -13.84 -42.79 -2.99
CA ARG A 302 -13.31 -43.64 -1.93
C ARG A 302 -12.97 -44.97 -2.55
N VAL A 303 -11.68 -45.28 -2.67
CA VAL A 303 -11.19 -46.48 -3.31
C VAL A 303 -10.31 -47.24 -2.33
N ALA A 304 -10.70 -48.49 -2.02
CA ALA A 304 -9.87 -49.34 -1.19
C ALA A 304 -8.67 -49.89 -1.97
N GLN A 305 -7.66 -50.31 -1.26
CA GLN A 305 -6.45 -50.88 -1.85
C GLN A 305 -6.78 -52.11 -2.72
N GLY A 306 -6.39 -52.07 -3.98
CA GLY A 306 -6.66 -53.13 -4.97
C GLY A 306 -8.01 -52.99 -5.68
N ASP A 307 -8.86 -52.05 -5.27
CA ASP A 307 -10.13 -51.78 -5.90
C ASP A 307 -10.02 -50.78 -7.05
N THR A 308 -11.04 -50.77 -7.90
CA THR A 308 -11.20 -49.88 -9.03
C THR A 308 -12.65 -49.40 -9.07
N VAL A 309 -12.83 -48.11 -9.29
CA VAL A 309 -14.12 -47.45 -9.46
C VAL A 309 -14.21 -46.78 -10.81
N HIS A 310 -15.41 -46.73 -11.38
CA HIS A 310 -15.64 -46.20 -12.72
C HIS A 310 -16.74 -45.15 -12.73
N TRP A 311 -16.53 -44.08 -13.53
CA TRP A 311 -17.54 -43.07 -13.82
C TRP A 311 -17.63 -42.88 -15.33
N ALA A 312 -18.84 -42.83 -15.88
CA ALA A 312 -19.04 -42.40 -17.25
C ALA A 312 -18.81 -40.87 -17.37
N LEU A 313 -18.09 -40.47 -18.41
CA LEU A 313 -17.85 -39.07 -18.72
C LEU A 313 -18.83 -38.59 -19.79
N PRO A 314 -19.36 -37.36 -19.69
CA PRO A 314 -20.17 -36.78 -20.74
C PRO A 314 -19.30 -36.39 -21.94
N GLN A 315 -19.96 -36.18 -23.09
CA GLN A 315 -19.30 -35.65 -24.28
C GLN A 315 -18.71 -34.26 -24.03
N GLY A 316 -17.52 -33.99 -24.55
CA GLY A 316 -16.92 -32.65 -24.52
C GLY A 316 -15.43 -32.65 -24.27
N VAL A 317 -14.92 -31.47 -23.97
CA VAL A 317 -13.53 -31.24 -23.61
C VAL A 317 -13.46 -30.92 -22.13
N PHE A 318 -12.67 -31.66 -21.40
CA PHE A 318 -12.63 -31.57 -19.95
C PHE A 318 -11.19 -31.56 -19.42
N TRP A 319 -11.05 -30.92 -18.29
CA TRP A 319 -9.96 -31.18 -17.36
C TRP A 319 -10.50 -32.05 -16.24
N LEU A 320 -9.84 -33.18 -16.04
CA LEU A 320 -10.08 -34.07 -14.91
C LEU A 320 -8.96 -33.90 -13.91
N LYS A 321 -9.31 -33.68 -12.67
CA LYS A 321 -8.35 -33.48 -11.58
C LYS A 321 -8.71 -34.39 -10.41
N TYR A 322 -7.71 -35.01 -9.83
CA TYR A 322 -7.88 -35.65 -8.54
C TYR A 322 -7.56 -34.66 -7.44
N LEU A 323 -8.47 -34.51 -6.51
CA LEU A 323 -8.34 -33.64 -5.35
C LEU A 323 -8.24 -34.54 -4.10
N PRO A 324 -7.05 -34.73 -3.51
CA PRO A 324 -6.88 -35.53 -2.31
C PRO A 324 -7.63 -34.92 -1.13
N ARG A 325 -8.17 -35.74 -0.23
CA ARG A 325 -8.78 -35.25 1.01
C ARG A 325 -7.73 -34.68 1.96
N ASN A 326 -6.57 -35.34 2.05
CA ASN A 326 -5.45 -34.89 2.85
C ASN A 326 -4.29 -34.53 1.92
N PRO A 327 -3.63 -33.36 2.13
CA PRO A 327 -2.40 -33.04 1.42
C PRO A 327 -1.32 -34.11 1.68
N GLY A 328 -0.69 -34.58 0.60
CA GLY A 328 0.39 -35.58 0.69
C GLY A 328 -0.10 -37.03 0.52
N ASP A 329 -1.39 -37.30 0.39
CA ASP A 329 -1.88 -38.63 0.03
C ASP A 329 -1.40 -38.98 -1.38
N ALA A 330 -0.89 -40.22 -1.56
CA ALA A 330 -0.47 -40.69 -2.86
C ALA A 330 -1.69 -40.76 -3.81
N PRO A 331 -1.60 -40.17 -5.02
CA PRO A 331 -2.73 -40.19 -5.94
C PRO A 331 -3.03 -41.60 -6.45
N PRO A 332 -4.30 -41.88 -6.72
CA PRO A 332 -4.69 -43.13 -7.40
C PRO A 332 -4.25 -43.06 -8.87
N THR A 333 -4.21 -44.24 -9.52
CA THR A 333 -4.06 -44.31 -10.97
C THR A 333 -5.37 -43.93 -11.63
N ILE A 334 -5.34 -42.89 -12.50
CA ILE A 334 -6.51 -42.46 -13.27
C ILE A 334 -6.28 -42.79 -14.73
N THR A 335 -7.21 -43.60 -15.30
CA THR A 335 -7.20 -44.00 -16.71
C THR A 335 -8.51 -43.58 -17.35
N VAL A 336 -8.45 -43.05 -18.57
CA VAL A 336 -9.66 -42.72 -19.33
C VAL A 336 -9.73 -43.60 -20.57
N ALA A 337 -10.76 -44.43 -20.64
CA ALA A 337 -11.02 -45.33 -21.78
C ALA A 337 -12.15 -44.77 -22.65
N GLY A 338 -12.05 -44.92 -23.97
CA GLY A 338 -13.05 -44.45 -24.91
C GLY A 338 -12.97 -42.96 -25.27
N ALA A 339 -11.97 -42.23 -24.81
CA ALA A 339 -11.71 -40.85 -25.23
C ALA A 339 -11.00 -40.81 -26.59
N ILE A 340 -11.25 -39.78 -27.40
CA ILE A 340 -10.51 -39.52 -28.65
C ILE A 340 -9.03 -39.28 -28.37
N SER A 341 -8.74 -38.47 -27.38
CA SER A 341 -7.40 -38.25 -26.89
C SER A 341 -7.44 -37.82 -25.43
N CYS A 342 -6.47 -38.26 -24.66
CA CYS A 342 -6.18 -37.72 -23.33
C CYS A 342 -4.68 -37.48 -23.27
N SER A 343 -4.29 -36.28 -22.86
CA SER A 343 -2.92 -35.93 -22.56
C SER A 343 -2.76 -35.71 -21.07
N LYS A 344 -1.71 -36.28 -20.50
CA LYS A 344 -1.25 -35.84 -19.17
C LYS A 344 -0.73 -34.45 -19.33
N GLY A 345 -1.13 -33.56 -18.44
CA GLY A 345 -0.67 -32.15 -18.48
C GLY A 345 0.81 -32.04 -18.12
N ASP A 346 1.71 -32.38 -19.05
CA ASP A 346 3.16 -32.42 -18.84
C ASP A 346 3.78 -31.06 -18.49
N GLY A 347 3.07 -29.95 -18.74
CA GLY A 347 3.53 -28.60 -18.38
C GLY A 347 3.39 -28.24 -16.90
N LEU A 348 2.79 -29.07 -16.08
CA LEU A 348 2.46 -28.76 -14.69
C LEU A 348 3.36 -29.46 -13.65
N HIS A 349 4.26 -30.33 -14.09
CA HIS A 349 5.20 -31.02 -13.21
C HIS A 349 6.19 -30.08 -12.48
N ALA A 350 6.41 -28.87 -12.95
CA ALA A 350 7.33 -27.92 -12.32
C ALA A 350 6.82 -27.32 -10.99
N PHE A 351 5.53 -27.44 -10.69
CA PHE A 351 4.90 -26.85 -9.50
C PHE A 351 4.41 -27.86 -8.47
N HIS A 352 4.77 -29.12 -8.64
CA HIS A 352 4.27 -30.26 -7.83
C HIS A 352 4.68 -30.32 -6.36
N THR A 353 5.56 -29.44 -5.90
CA THR A 353 6.02 -29.47 -4.50
C THR A 353 4.99 -28.96 -3.49
N LEU A 354 3.89 -28.34 -3.93
CA LEU A 354 2.90 -27.73 -3.03
C LEU A 354 1.54 -28.43 -3.00
N LEU A 355 1.13 -29.10 -4.06
CA LEU A 355 -0.13 -29.86 -4.11
C LEU A 355 0.01 -31.00 -5.15
N ASP A 356 -0.06 -32.26 -4.71
CA ASP A 356 -0.11 -33.43 -5.58
C ASP A 356 -1.48 -33.52 -6.30
N VAL A 357 -1.62 -32.77 -7.39
CA VAL A 357 -2.84 -32.77 -8.20
C VAL A 357 -2.58 -33.45 -9.53
N TYR A 358 -3.24 -34.58 -9.76
CA TYR A 358 -3.26 -35.23 -11.07
C TYR A 358 -4.25 -34.54 -11.99
N VAL A 359 -3.76 -34.05 -13.14
CA VAL A 359 -4.59 -33.40 -14.15
C VAL A 359 -4.47 -34.14 -15.46
N VAL A 360 -5.61 -34.52 -16.03
CA VAL A 360 -5.72 -35.12 -17.35
C VAL A 360 -6.65 -34.27 -18.20
N TYR A 361 -6.17 -33.85 -19.36
CA TYR A 361 -6.96 -33.15 -20.36
C TYR A 361 -7.53 -34.16 -21.34
N CYS A 362 -8.87 -34.26 -21.46
CA CYS A 362 -9.51 -35.24 -22.32
C CYS A 362 -10.52 -34.62 -23.29
N LEU A 363 -10.49 -35.14 -24.54
CA LEU A 363 -11.52 -34.93 -25.54
C LEU A 363 -12.37 -36.23 -25.62
N VAL A 364 -13.63 -36.11 -25.24
CA VAL A 364 -14.56 -37.26 -25.19
C VAL A 364 -15.52 -37.21 -26.37
N HIS A 365 -15.61 -38.33 -27.08
CA HIS A 365 -16.47 -38.55 -28.26
C HIS A 365 -17.98 -38.58 -27.88
N PRO A 366 -18.93 -38.37 -28.83
CA PRO A 366 -20.37 -38.55 -28.61
C PRO A 366 -20.77 -39.88 -28.01
N GLY A 367 -19.97 -40.95 -28.21
CA GLY A 367 -20.19 -42.26 -27.58
C GLY A 367 -19.91 -42.35 -26.09
N GLY A 368 -19.36 -41.25 -25.51
CA GLY A 368 -18.93 -41.21 -24.12
C GLY A 368 -17.56 -41.84 -23.88
N ALA A 369 -17.04 -41.63 -22.68
CA ALA A 369 -15.84 -42.30 -22.18
C ALA A 369 -16.07 -42.72 -20.72
N THR A 370 -15.21 -43.61 -20.23
CA THR A 370 -15.23 -44.05 -18.83
C THR A 370 -13.92 -43.65 -18.18
N VAL A 371 -14.00 -42.96 -17.05
CA VAL A 371 -12.84 -42.75 -16.19
C VAL A 371 -12.79 -43.89 -15.17
N GLU A 372 -11.62 -44.48 -15.08
CA GLU A 372 -11.28 -45.54 -14.15
C GLU A 372 -10.30 -44.99 -13.13
N VAL A 373 -10.61 -45.16 -11.87
CA VAL A 373 -9.74 -44.76 -10.75
C VAL A 373 -9.38 -46.00 -9.97
N ALA A 374 -8.11 -46.41 -10.08
CA ALA A 374 -7.58 -47.62 -9.43
C ALA A 374 -6.62 -47.25 -8.31
N HIS A 375 -6.73 -47.88 -7.16
CA HIS A 375 -5.77 -47.77 -6.10
C HIS A 375 -4.80 -48.94 -6.11
N GLY A 376 -3.51 -48.65 -6.26
CA GLY A 376 -2.44 -49.65 -6.27
C GLY A 376 -2.34 -50.46 -4.97
N ARG A 377 -1.59 -51.54 -5.01
CA ARG A 377 -1.40 -52.45 -3.85
C ARG A 377 -0.41 -51.91 -2.80
N LEU A 378 0.24 -50.77 -3.06
CA LEU A 378 1.20 -50.16 -2.16
C LEU A 378 0.67 -48.80 -1.75
N GLY A 379 0.73 -48.46 -0.46
CA GLY A 379 0.31 -47.16 0.08
C GLY A 379 -0.75 -47.26 1.18
N ALA A 380 -1.51 -46.24 1.38
CA ALA A 380 -2.60 -46.16 2.35
C ALA A 380 -3.71 -47.21 2.02
N PRO A 381 -4.40 -47.76 3.01
CA PRO A 381 -5.43 -48.79 2.78
C PRO A 381 -6.65 -48.28 1.98
N ILE A 382 -6.89 -46.98 2.04
CA ILE A 382 -7.99 -46.30 1.34
C ILE A 382 -7.48 -44.99 0.79
N VAL A 383 -7.81 -44.65 -0.45
CA VAL A 383 -7.66 -43.33 -1.05
C VAL A 383 -8.99 -42.61 -0.99
N GLU A 384 -9.01 -41.45 -0.35
CA GLU A 384 -10.19 -40.58 -0.27
C GLU A 384 -9.90 -39.24 -0.92
N GLY A 385 -10.88 -38.72 -1.66
CA GLY A 385 -10.75 -37.42 -2.33
C GLY A 385 -11.97 -37.13 -3.20
N SER A 386 -11.74 -36.33 -4.21
CA SER A 386 -12.77 -36.06 -5.23
C SER A 386 -12.15 -36.08 -6.61
N LEU A 387 -12.88 -36.56 -7.58
CA LEU A 387 -12.54 -36.40 -9.00
C LEU A 387 -13.29 -35.17 -9.51
N ALA A 388 -12.59 -34.10 -9.73
CA ALA A 388 -13.14 -32.85 -10.24
C ALA A 388 -13.10 -32.82 -11.77
N LEU A 389 -14.18 -32.34 -12.37
CA LEU A 389 -14.31 -32.14 -13.81
C LEU A 389 -14.58 -30.66 -14.08
N GLN A 390 -13.74 -30.09 -14.92
CA GLN A 390 -13.94 -28.76 -15.45
C GLN A 390 -14.19 -28.80 -16.94
N ARG A 391 -15.41 -28.44 -17.37
CA ARG A 391 -15.76 -28.36 -18.79
C ARG A 391 -15.16 -27.13 -19.43
N LEU A 392 -14.47 -27.30 -20.58
CA LEU A 392 -13.76 -26.22 -21.31
C LEU A 392 -14.60 -25.71 -22.51
N ARG A 393 -15.79 -25.68 -22.63
CA ARG A 393 -16.70 -25.29 -23.74
C ARG A 393 -17.12 -26.44 -24.64
#